data_0a6ae2ad3ee89bb338d9e28d473bb5c1
#
_entry.id   0a6ae2ad3ee89bb338d9e28d473bb5c1
#
_cell.length_a   1.000
_cell.length_b   1.000
_cell.length_c   1.000
_cell.angle_alpha   90.00
_cell.angle_beta   90.00
_cell.angle_gamma   90.00
#
_symmetry.space_group_name_H-M   'P 1'
#
loop_
_entity.id
_entity.type
_entity.pdbx_description
1 polymer ?
#
loop_
_entity_poly.entity_id
_entity_poly.type
_entity_poly.pdbx_seq_one_letter_code
_entity_poly.pdbx_strand_id
1 'polypeptide(L)'
;MNNTQKLLQLAAENPDLPIVLMVDYDVVGDGYGFWLGEFSHCEVGECALYNERYYDDREEFNDAYYCDNEELFEDLPVHQVDEVLAAVTEHMWTKAIIVYIGVCKE
;
A
#
# COMPACT_ATOMS: atom_id res chain seq x y z
N MET A 1 -13.93 -21.51 -0.02
CA MET A 1 -14.41 -20.11 -0.09
C MET A 1 -13.71 -19.41 -1.24
N ASN A 2 -14.45 -18.78 -2.15
CA ASN A 2 -13.83 -18.01 -3.23
C ASN A 2 -13.43 -16.61 -2.77
N ASN A 3 -12.74 -15.86 -3.63
CA ASN A 3 -12.23 -14.54 -3.26
C ASN A 3 -13.34 -13.54 -2.94
N THR A 4 -14.46 -13.59 -3.64
CA THR A 4 -15.60 -12.72 -3.40
C THR A 4 -16.18 -12.97 -2.01
N GLN A 5 -16.39 -14.24 -1.66
CA GLN A 5 -16.91 -14.62 -0.35
C GLN A 5 -15.96 -14.22 0.76
N LYS A 6 -14.63 -14.39 0.54
CA LYS A 6 -13.62 -14.01 1.52
C LYS A 6 -13.63 -12.49 1.74
N LEU A 7 -13.72 -11.71 0.66
CA LEU A 7 -13.78 -10.25 0.78
C LEU A 7 -15.02 -9.81 1.56
N LEU A 8 -16.18 -10.40 1.26
CA LEU A 8 -17.42 -10.09 1.98
C LEU A 8 -17.30 -10.42 3.46
N GLN A 9 -16.67 -11.55 3.79
CA GLN A 9 -16.45 -11.95 5.17
C GLN A 9 -15.53 -10.96 5.90
N LEU A 10 -14.41 -10.60 5.29
CA LEU A 10 -13.48 -9.64 5.87
C LEU A 10 -14.12 -8.28 6.08
N ALA A 11 -14.92 -7.82 5.11
CA ALA A 11 -15.63 -6.54 5.24
C ALA A 11 -16.66 -6.58 6.38
N ALA A 12 -17.37 -7.69 6.54
CA ALA A 12 -18.34 -7.85 7.63
C ALA A 12 -17.67 -7.89 9.00
N GLU A 13 -16.51 -8.55 9.10
CA GLU A 13 -15.75 -8.65 10.35
C GLU A 13 -15.02 -7.35 10.70
N ASN A 14 -14.71 -6.52 9.70
CA ASN A 14 -13.93 -5.29 9.85
C ASN A 14 -14.63 -4.11 9.18
N PRO A 15 -15.83 -3.71 9.65
CA PRO A 15 -16.64 -2.70 8.96
C PRO A 15 -16.00 -1.31 8.90
N ASP A 16 -15.04 -1.03 9.79
CA ASP A 16 -14.39 0.28 9.86
C ASP A 16 -13.09 0.36 9.04
N LEU A 17 -12.63 -0.78 8.48
CA LEU A 17 -11.41 -0.78 7.71
C LEU A 17 -11.66 -0.39 6.25
N PRO A 18 -10.82 0.47 5.67
CA PRO A 18 -10.92 0.77 4.26
C PRO A 18 -10.51 -0.44 3.42
N ILE A 19 -11.02 -0.49 2.20
CA ILE A 19 -10.61 -1.48 1.20
C ILE A 19 -9.59 -0.81 0.30
N VAL A 20 -8.39 -1.39 0.23
CA VAL A 20 -7.29 -0.87 -0.59
C VAL A 20 -7.02 -1.85 -1.73
N LEU A 21 -7.03 -1.35 -2.95
CA LEU A 21 -6.77 -2.14 -4.14
C LEU A 21 -5.29 -2.02 -4.51
N MET A 22 -4.56 -3.13 -4.41
CA MET A 22 -3.17 -3.18 -4.84
C MET A 22 -3.13 -3.83 -6.21
N VAL A 23 -2.85 -3.02 -7.23
CA VAL A 23 -2.85 -3.47 -8.61
C VAL A 23 -1.42 -3.66 -9.09
N ASP A 24 -1.13 -4.86 -9.60
CA ASP A 24 0.18 -5.16 -10.18
C ASP A 24 0.42 -4.24 -11.38
N TYR A 25 1.62 -3.66 -11.46
CA TYR A 25 1.95 -2.71 -12.53
C TYR A 25 1.82 -3.32 -13.93
N ASP A 26 1.97 -4.64 -14.06
CA ASP A 26 1.82 -5.34 -15.33
C ASP A 26 0.38 -5.37 -15.84
N VAL A 27 -0.61 -5.06 -14.98
CA VAL A 27 -2.02 -4.96 -15.38
C VAL A 27 -2.26 -3.66 -16.13
N VAL A 28 -1.58 -2.59 -15.73
CA VAL A 28 -1.80 -1.25 -16.27
C VAL A 28 -1.01 -1.09 -17.57
N GLY A 29 -1.72 -0.78 -18.66
CA GLY A 29 -1.11 -0.61 -19.97
C GLY A 29 -0.71 0.84 -20.26
N ASP A 30 -1.12 1.35 -21.40
CA ASP A 30 -0.69 2.65 -21.91
C ASP A 30 -1.50 3.85 -21.42
N GLY A 31 -2.40 3.65 -20.47
CA GLY A 31 -3.16 4.72 -19.83
C GLY A 31 -4.49 5.05 -20.46
N TYR A 32 -4.93 4.31 -21.46
CA TYR A 32 -6.24 4.51 -22.07
C TYR A 32 -7.23 3.43 -21.62
N GLY A 33 -8.44 3.86 -21.25
CA GLY A 33 -9.52 2.97 -20.89
C GLY A 33 -9.28 2.19 -19.59
N PHE A 34 -9.92 1.05 -19.48
CA PHE A 34 -9.82 0.18 -18.32
C PHE A 34 -9.13 -1.13 -18.70
N TRP A 35 -8.23 -1.58 -17.86
CA TRP A 35 -7.51 -2.82 -18.07
C TRP A 35 -8.08 -3.93 -17.20
N LEU A 36 -8.18 -5.13 -17.76
CA LEU A 36 -8.70 -6.28 -17.04
C LEU A 36 -7.63 -6.85 -16.10
N GLY A 37 -7.95 -6.92 -14.82
CA GLY A 37 -7.10 -7.56 -13.83
C GLY A 37 -7.84 -8.73 -13.20
N GLU A 38 -7.09 -9.63 -12.59
CA GLU A 38 -7.62 -10.79 -11.87
C GLU A 38 -7.62 -10.53 -10.37
N PHE A 39 -8.77 -10.73 -9.72
CA PHE A 39 -8.85 -10.70 -8.26
C PHE A 39 -8.20 -11.98 -7.73
N SER A 40 -6.94 -11.88 -7.32
CA SER A 40 -6.15 -13.05 -6.93
C SER A 40 -6.23 -13.39 -5.45
N HIS A 41 -6.33 -12.38 -4.58
CA HIS A 41 -6.25 -12.60 -3.13
C HIS A 41 -6.74 -11.38 -2.37
N CYS A 42 -7.20 -11.58 -1.13
CA CYS A 42 -7.47 -10.48 -0.21
C CYS A 42 -7.15 -10.88 1.23
N GLU A 43 -6.77 -9.89 2.03
CA GLU A 43 -6.43 -10.13 3.44
C GLU A 43 -6.51 -8.81 4.22
N VAL A 44 -6.56 -8.92 5.55
CA VAL A 44 -6.38 -7.77 6.42
C VAL A 44 -4.88 -7.61 6.64
N GLY A 45 -4.37 -6.42 6.38
CA GLY A 45 -2.95 -6.13 6.53
C GLY A 45 -2.71 -4.67 6.87
N GLU A 46 -1.46 -4.32 7.00
CA GLU A 46 -1.03 -2.95 7.28
C GLU A 46 -0.20 -2.43 6.13
N CYS A 47 -0.41 -1.16 5.80
CA CYS A 47 0.26 -0.55 4.65
C CYS A 47 0.34 0.96 4.79
N ALA A 48 1.13 1.57 3.93
CA ALA A 48 1.11 3.01 3.73
C ALA A 48 0.80 3.32 2.27
N LEU A 49 0.02 4.37 2.06
CA LEU A 49 -0.26 4.89 0.72
C LEU A 49 0.48 6.22 0.59
N TYR A 50 1.37 6.31 -0.39
CA TYR A 50 2.21 7.49 -0.56
C TYR A 50 2.57 7.65 -2.03
N ASN A 51 2.36 8.83 -2.59
CA ASN A 51 2.65 9.15 -3.99
C ASN A 51 1.99 8.17 -4.98
N GLU A 52 0.71 7.84 -4.72
CA GLU A 52 -0.06 6.90 -5.54
C GLU A 52 0.49 5.48 -5.56
N ARG A 53 1.39 5.18 -4.63
CA ARG A 53 1.97 3.86 -4.47
C ARG A 53 1.55 3.24 -3.16
N TYR A 54 1.57 1.92 -3.14
CA TYR A 54 1.28 1.10 -2.00
C TYR A 54 2.59 0.56 -1.41
N TYR A 55 2.74 0.69 -0.10
CA TYR A 55 3.92 0.17 0.61
C TYR A 55 3.46 -0.77 1.71
N ASP A 56 3.90 -2.01 1.66
CA ASP A 56 3.67 -3.00 2.69
C ASP A 56 4.95 -3.29 3.51
N ASP A 57 6.06 -2.69 3.14
CA ASP A 57 7.35 -2.81 3.82
C ASP A 57 7.75 -1.43 4.36
N ARG A 58 7.98 -1.37 5.67
CA ARG A 58 8.30 -0.11 6.34
C ARG A 58 9.64 0.47 5.89
N GLU A 59 10.62 -0.38 5.60
CA GLU A 59 11.93 0.08 5.13
C GLU A 59 11.82 0.71 3.74
N GLU A 60 11.09 0.07 2.84
CA GLU A 60 10.86 0.63 1.50
C GLU A 60 10.14 1.98 1.57
N PHE A 61 9.15 2.09 2.45
CA PHE A 61 8.45 3.35 2.66
C PHE A 61 9.40 4.43 3.19
N ASN A 62 10.21 4.10 4.19
CA ASN A 62 11.17 5.04 4.77
C ASN A 62 12.16 5.54 3.73
N ASP A 63 12.68 4.64 2.90
CA ASP A 63 13.63 5.01 1.85
C ASP A 63 12.98 5.92 0.82
N ALA A 64 11.76 5.62 0.40
CA ALA A 64 11.03 6.45 -0.56
C ALA A 64 10.74 7.84 0.01
N TYR A 65 10.28 7.91 1.25
CA TYR A 65 9.99 9.19 1.90
C TYR A 65 11.27 10.01 2.07
N TYR A 66 12.35 9.39 2.51
CA TYR A 66 13.63 10.07 2.68
C TYR A 66 14.13 10.64 1.35
N CYS A 67 14.11 9.85 0.28
CA CYS A 67 14.56 10.29 -1.04
C CYS A 67 13.74 11.46 -1.59
N ASP A 68 12.44 11.44 -1.36
CA ASP A 68 11.55 12.49 -1.85
C ASP A 68 11.65 13.79 -1.03
N ASN A 69 12.16 13.70 0.19
CA ASN A 69 12.20 14.81 1.14
C ASN A 69 13.59 15.07 1.70
N GLU A 70 14.63 14.83 0.92
CA GLU A 70 16.02 15.00 1.38
C GLU A 70 16.28 16.36 2.00
N GLU A 71 15.66 17.41 1.48
CA GLU A 71 15.84 18.78 1.98
C GLU A 71 15.44 18.93 3.44
N LEU A 72 14.44 18.16 3.89
CA LEU A 72 13.99 18.22 5.28
C LEU A 72 15.02 17.63 6.24
N PHE A 73 15.91 16.78 5.74
CA PHE A 73 16.85 16.02 6.56
C PHE A 73 18.28 16.50 6.45
N GLU A 74 18.59 17.45 5.56
CA GLU A 74 19.96 17.93 5.31
C GLU A 74 20.70 18.38 6.57
N ASP A 75 20.02 19.13 7.43
CA ASP A 75 20.64 19.73 8.60
C ASP A 75 20.42 18.93 9.89
N LEU A 76 19.83 17.74 9.78
CA LEU A 76 19.52 16.93 10.95
C LEU A 76 20.65 15.90 11.23
N PRO A 77 21.02 15.70 12.50
CA PRO A 77 21.88 14.57 12.88
C PRO A 77 21.24 13.23 12.48
N VAL A 78 22.05 12.23 12.20
CA VAL A 78 21.59 10.92 11.73
C VAL A 78 20.53 10.32 12.67
N HIS A 79 20.72 10.40 13.98
CA HIS A 79 19.76 9.84 14.95
C HIS A 79 18.40 10.55 14.91
N GLN A 80 18.38 11.85 14.59
CA GLN A 80 17.12 12.59 14.44
C GLN A 80 16.42 12.25 13.14
N VAL A 81 17.15 11.95 12.08
CA VAL A 81 16.59 11.48 10.82
C VAL A 81 15.80 10.19 11.07
N ASP A 82 16.37 9.23 11.76
CA ASP A 82 15.71 7.97 12.09
C ASP A 82 14.45 8.18 12.92
N GLU A 83 14.51 9.08 13.90
CA GLU A 83 13.35 9.40 14.75
C GLU A 83 12.20 10.02 13.94
N VAL A 84 12.52 10.94 13.03
CA VAL A 84 11.52 11.58 12.17
C VAL A 84 10.89 10.55 11.23
N LEU A 85 11.70 9.70 10.60
CA LEU A 85 11.20 8.66 9.72
C LEU A 85 10.29 7.67 10.45
N ALA A 86 10.66 7.29 11.67
CA ALA A 86 9.83 6.40 12.48
C ALA A 86 8.48 7.04 12.81
N ALA A 87 8.47 8.33 13.15
CA ALA A 87 7.24 9.05 13.45
C ALA A 87 6.34 9.17 12.21
N VAL A 88 6.92 9.47 11.05
CA VAL A 88 6.17 9.55 9.79
C VAL A 88 5.58 8.19 9.44
N THR A 89 6.36 7.12 9.56
CA THR A 89 5.89 5.76 9.28
C THR A 89 4.70 5.40 10.16
N GLU A 90 4.78 5.66 11.47
CA GLU A 90 3.67 5.39 12.39
C GLU A 90 2.41 6.16 12.00
N HIS A 91 2.57 7.40 11.58
CA HIS A 91 1.45 8.25 11.17
C HIS A 91 0.81 7.76 9.86
N MET A 92 1.63 7.32 8.90
CA MET A 92 1.17 6.90 7.57
C MET A 92 0.72 5.44 7.54
N TRP A 93 1.19 4.61 8.48
CA TRP A 93 0.88 3.19 8.49
C TRP A 93 -0.56 2.97 8.95
N THR A 94 -1.33 2.28 8.14
CA THR A 94 -2.75 2.06 8.41
C THR A 94 -3.13 0.60 8.20
N LYS A 95 -4.15 0.16 8.93
CA LYS A 95 -4.72 -1.18 8.77
C LYS A 95 -5.84 -1.11 7.74
N ALA A 96 -5.90 -2.08 6.85
CA ALA A 96 -6.86 -2.09 5.76
C ALA A 96 -7.16 -3.51 5.30
N ILE A 97 -8.27 -3.66 4.57
CA ILE A 97 -8.52 -4.88 3.80
C ILE A 97 -7.83 -4.67 2.45
N ILE A 98 -6.82 -5.50 2.17
CA ILE A 98 -6.01 -5.37 0.97
C ILE A 98 -6.50 -6.37 -0.07
N VAL A 99 -6.86 -5.88 -1.23
CA VAL A 99 -7.27 -6.69 -2.39
C VAL A 99 -6.15 -6.67 -3.41
N TYR A 100 -5.64 -7.85 -3.75
CA TYR A 100 -4.55 -8.00 -4.72
C TYR A 100 -5.13 -8.31 -6.09
N ILE A 101 -4.81 -7.46 -7.05
CA ILE A 101 -5.25 -7.60 -8.44
C ILE A 101 -4.01 -7.81 -9.31
N GLY A 102 -3.93 -8.98 -9.91
CA GLY A 102 -2.81 -9.36 -10.75
C GLY A 102 -3.16 -9.43 -12.22
N VAL A 103 -2.20 -9.89 -13.01
CA VAL A 103 -2.39 -10.05 -14.46
C VAL A 103 -3.41 -11.18 -14.71
N CYS A 104 -4.36 -10.91 -15.61
CA CYS A 104 -5.36 -11.90 -15.98
C CYS A 104 -4.69 -13.02 -16.79
N LYS A 105 -4.84 -14.26 -16.30
CA LYS A 105 -4.30 -15.45 -16.98
C LYS A 105 -5.39 -16.13 -17.75
N GLU A 106 -5.20 -16.23 -19.03
CA GLU A 106 -6.14 -16.97 -19.90
C GLU A 106 -5.48 -18.22 -20.46
#